data_272a6ad68f79c5acd78a410ca184804d
#
_entry.id   272a6ad68f79c5acd78a410ca184804d
#
_cell.length_a   1.000
_cell.length_b   1.000
_cell.length_c   1.000
_cell.angle_alpha   90.00
_cell.angle_beta   90.00
_cell.angle_gamma   90.00
#
_symmetry.space_group_name_H-M   'P 1'
#
loop_
_entity.id
_entity.type
_entity.pdbx_description
1 polymer ?
#
loop_
_entity_poly.entity_id
_entity_poly.type
_entity_poly.pdbx_seq_one_letter_code
_entity_poly.pdbx_strand_id
1 'polypeptide(L)'
;MKISDSKYGVIITTPGLIIIIALVVFPVIILLVTSFLRYTAVYPISFTGFKNYRYILNDRLFWLGLQKTVVYAGGVTALTFSGGVILALLLSKITRGSGIFRSLAMFSWAVPLVISGFMWRWIFNPNVGIFSDFLMKVGLISEPIPIFSNRILAMLGCIVADAWVRIPFMCIFTLAGIESIPRQLYDAVKVDGADCFGAFRHITLPLIKHMVLVGLLITSMITFRTIDVIFSMTAGGPGRSTYILSLYLIEQLWLRVNYGTGSATGVIMLLLISSFAGLYVYFIFKKE
;
A
#
# COMPACT_ATOMS: atom_id res chain seq x y z
N MET A 1 1.04 12.62 49.30
CA MET A 1 0.21 11.49 48.89
C MET A 1 0.90 10.81 47.69
N LYS A 2 1.63 9.70 47.93
CA LYS A 2 2.33 8.99 46.82
C LYS A 2 1.29 8.26 46.01
N ILE A 3 1.05 8.71 44.76
CA ILE A 3 0.23 7.98 43.77
C ILE A 3 0.96 6.67 43.51
N SER A 4 0.27 5.53 43.60
CA SER A 4 0.90 4.24 43.25
C SER A 4 1.31 4.23 41.78
N ASP A 5 2.41 3.59 41.41
CA ASP A 5 2.96 3.56 40.05
C ASP A 5 1.92 3.11 39.01
N SER A 6 1.00 2.23 39.40
CA SER A 6 -0.13 1.79 38.55
C SER A 6 -1.13 2.93 38.28
N LYS A 7 -1.48 3.76 39.27
CA LYS A 7 -2.41 4.90 39.08
C LYS A 7 -1.75 6.01 38.26
N TYR A 8 -0.44 6.22 38.42
CA TYR A 8 0.31 7.17 37.62
C TYR A 8 0.37 6.76 36.15
N GLY A 9 0.60 5.47 35.88
CA GLY A 9 0.55 4.91 34.55
C GLY A 9 -0.82 5.10 33.87
N VAL A 10 -1.91 4.83 34.58
CA VAL A 10 -3.28 5.05 34.04
C VAL A 10 -3.52 6.51 33.71
N ILE A 11 -3.17 7.46 34.61
CA ILE A 11 -3.39 8.90 34.37
C ILE A 11 -2.64 9.39 33.12
N ILE A 12 -1.40 8.94 32.91
CA ILE A 12 -0.60 9.33 31.75
C ILE A 12 -1.13 8.74 30.44
N THR A 13 -1.61 7.49 30.46
CA THR A 13 -2.11 6.82 29.25
C THR A 13 -3.54 7.20 28.90
N THR A 14 -4.35 7.67 29.86
CA THR A 14 -5.78 8.02 29.68
C THR A 14 -6.04 9.00 28.53
N PRO A 15 -5.33 10.13 28.37
CA PRO A 15 -5.57 11.06 27.27
C PRO A 15 -5.38 10.40 25.90
N GLY A 16 -4.32 9.57 25.75
CA GLY A 16 -4.08 8.83 24.51
C GLY A 16 -5.16 7.80 24.24
N LEU A 17 -5.63 7.08 25.25
CA LEU A 17 -6.72 6.11 25.13
C LEU A 17 -8.05 6.77 24.72
N ILE A 18 -8.37 7.94 25.29
CA ILE A 18 -9.58 8.70 24.93
C ILE A 18 -9.52 9.06 23.44
N ILE A 19 -8.39 9.56 22.96
CA ILE A 19 -8.21 9.91 21.53
C ILE A 19 -8.37 8.67 20.64
N ILE A 20 -7.78 7.55 21.00
CA ILE A 20 -7.91 6.30 20.24
C ILE A 20 -9.36 5.83 20.21
N ILE A 21 -10.06 5.84 21.35
CA ILE A 21 -11.46 5.44 21.42
C ILE A 21 -12.32 6.37 20.57
N ALA A 22 -12.14 7.68 20.68
CA ALA A 22 -12.95 8.65 19.96
C ALA A 22 -12.70 8.65 18.44
N LEU A 23 -11.44 8.52 17.98
CA LEU A 23 -11.10 8.67 16.58
C LEU A 23 -10.96 7.34 15.81
N VAL A 24 -10.80 6.22 16.51
CA VAL A 24 -10.64 4.91 15.87
C VAL A 24 -11.79 3.97 16.23
N VAL A 25 -12.04 3.73 17.52
CA VAL A 25 -13.02 2.73 17.95
C VAL A 25 -14.44 3.20 17.63
N PHE A 26 -14.79 4.46 17.92
CA PHE A 26 -16.13 4.99 17.70
C PHE A 26 -16.53 4.98 16.22
N PRO A 27 -15.74 5.45 15.23
CA PRO A 27 -16.08 5.32 13.82
C PRO A 27 -16.19 3.87 13.34
N VAL A 28 -15.39 2.95 13.88
CA VAL A 28 -15.50 1.52 13.55
C VAL A 28 -16.81 0.94 14.08
N ILE A 29 -17.25 1.33 15.27
CA ILE A 29 -18.57 0.92 15.80
C ILE A 29 -19.69 1.46 14.91
N ILE A 30 -19.65 2.75 14.51
CA ILE A 30 -20.62 3.32 13.58
C ILE A 30 -20.64 2.54 12.26
N LEU A 31 -19.47 2.24 11.69
CA LEU A 31 -19.34 1.46 10.47
C LEU A 31 -20.02 0.08 10.62
N LEU A 32 -19.76 -0.60 11.74
CA LEU A 32 -20.36 -1.90 12.04
C LEU A 32 -21.88 -1.80 12.18
N VAL A 33 -22.40 -0.84 12.96
CA VAL A 33 -23.84 -0.65 13.14
C VAL A 33 -24.52 -0.32 11.81
N THR A 34 -24.00 0.64 11.05
CA THR A 34 -24.57 1.06 9.77
C THR A 34 -24.56 -0.05 8.73
N SER A 35 -23.63 -0.98 8.80
CA SER A 35 -23.56 -2.13 7.89
C SER A 35 -24.77 -3.08 7.97
N PHE A 36 -25.48 -3.10 9.11
CA PHE A 36 -26.70 -3.88 9.33
C PHE A 36 -27.98 -3.10 9.06
N LEU A 37 -27.87 -1.83 8.66
CA LEU A 37 -29.00 -0.96 8.41
C LEU A 37 -29.27 -0.80 6.90
N ARG A 38 -30.55 -0.68 6.54
CA ARG A 38 -30.93 -0.04 5.28
C ARG A 38 -30.77 1.46 5.47
N TYR A 39 -29.65 1.99 5.03
CA TYR A 39 -29.34 3.41 5.13
C TYR A 39 -29.07 3.95 3.73
N THR A 40 -30.11 4.51 3.13
CA THR A 40 -30.10 5.07 1.76
C THR A 40 -30.74 6.47 1.80
N ALA A 41 -30.53 7.27 0.76
CA ALA A 41 -31.15 8.58 0.66
C ALA A 41 -32.66 8.55 0.46
N VAL A 42 -33.22 7.42 0.00
CA VAL A 42 -34.63 7.34 -0.46
C VAL A 42 -35.54 6.75 0.60
N TYR A 43 -35.04 5.82 1.43
CA TYR A 43 -35.85 5.07 2.37
C TYR A 43 -35.52 5.39 3.82
N PRO A 44 -36.50 5.31 4.75
CA PRO A 44 -36.22 5.42 6.17
C PRO A 44 -35.19 4.41 6.64
N ILE A 45 -34.37 4.84 7.60
CA ILE A 45 -33.36 3.96 8.21
C ILE A 45 -34.08 2.82 8.94
N SER A 46 -33.72 1.59 8.62
CA SER A 46 -34.31 0.41 9.26
C SER A 46 -33.29 -0.71 9.37
N PHE A 47 -33.45 -1.55 10.40
CA PHE A 47 -32.60 -2.72 10.59
C PHE A 47 -32.92 -3.78 9.54
N THR A 48 -31.89 -4.28 8.84
CA THR A 48 -32.01 -5.29 7.77
C THR A 48 -31.16 -6.53 8.00
N GLY A 49 -30.45 -6.60 9.11
CA GLY A 49 -29.55 -7.71 9.42
C GLY A 49 -28.48 -7.87 8.32
N PHE A 50 -28.26 -9.08 7.84
CA PHE A 50 -27.23 -9.42 6.87
C PHE A 50 -27.58 -9.16 5.40
N LYS A 51 -28.67 -8.44 5.09
CA LYS A 51 -29.10 -8.22 3.69
C LYS A 51 -28.04 -7.47 2.86
N ASN A 52 -27.36 -6.47 3.44
CA ASN A 52 -26.28 -5.74 2.76
C ASN A 52 -25.12 -6.66 2.39
N TYR A 53 -24.71 -7.54 3.30
CA TYR A 53 -23.64 -8.51 3.06
C TYR A 53 -24.03 -9.51 1.97
N ARG A 54 -25.25 -10.04 2.02
CA ARG A 54 -25.77 -10.95 0.99
C ARG A 54 -25.79 -10.28 -0.38
N TYR A 55 -26.21 -9.02 -0.44
CA TYR A 55 -26.19 -8.23 -1.68
C TYR A 55 -24.77 -8.13 -2.25
N ILE A 56 -23.80 -7.71 -1.42
CA ILE A 56 -22.39 -7.55 -1.83
C ILE A 56 -21.81 -8.88 -2.32
N LEU A 57 -22.00 -9.97 -1.59
CA LEU A 57 -21.43 -11.28 -1.92
C LEU A 57 -22.04 -11.87 -3.22
N ASN A 58 -23.24 -11.45 -3.60
CA ASN A 58 -23.88 -11.81 -4.87
C ASN A 58 -23.58 -10.82 -6.01
N ASP A 59 -22.92 -9.68 -5.73
CA ASP A 59 -22.59 -8.70 -6.75
C ASP A 59 -21.27 -9.09 -7.47
N ARG A 60 -21.37 -9.34 -8.78
CA ARG A 60 -20.20 -9.65 -9.62
C ARG A 60 -19.14 -8.54 -9.58
N LEU A 61 -19.55 -7.29 -9.39
CA LEU A 61 -18.63 -6.16 -9.35
C LEU A 61 -17.74 -6.15 -8.09
N PHE A 62 -18.29 -6.64 -6.98
CA PHE A 62 -17.52 -6.84 -5.76
C PHE A 62 -16.34 -7.81 -5.99
N TRP A 63 -16.62 -8.97 -6.57
CA TRP A 63 -15.60 -9.98 -6.85
C TRP A 63 -14.57 -9.52 -7.88
N LEU A 64 -15.04 -8.80 -8.92
CA LEU A 64 -14.14 -8.14 -9.86
C LEU A 64 -13.22 -7.16 -9.13
N GLY A 65 -13.80 -6.29 -8.29
CA GLY A 65 -13.04 -5.30 -7.50
C GLY A 65 -12.03 -5.96 -6.58
N LEU A 66 -12.41 -7.05 -5.90
CA LEU A 66 -11.52 -7.80 -5.04
C LEU A 66 -10.35 -8.40 -5.81
N GLN A 67 -10.62 -9.06 -6.95
CA GLN A 67 -9.58 -9.63 -7.82
C GLN A 67 -8.60 -8.55 -8.29
N LYS A 68 -9.11 -7.39 -8.75
CA LYS A 68 -8.27 -6.28 -9.21
C LYS A 68 -7.47 -5.65 -8.07
N THR A 69 -8.04 -5.60 -6.86
CA THR A 69 -7.32 -5.14 -5.66
C THR A 69 -6.14 -6.04 -5.33
N VAL A 70 -6.32 -7.37 -5.38
CA VAL A 70 -5.23 -8.33 -5.12
C VAL A 70 -4.10 -8.18 -6.15
N VAL A 71 -4.44 -8.07 -7.44
CA VAL A 71 -3.44 -7.86 -8.51
C VAL A 71 -2.71 -6.53 -8.31
N TYR A 72 -3.45 -5.46 -8.06
CA TYR A 72 -2.86 -4.13 -7.84
C TYR A 72 -1.97 -4.09 -6.60
N ALA A 73 -2.50 -4.50 -5.45
CA ALA A 73 -1.75 -4.49 -4.18
C ALA A 73 -0.53 -5.41 -4.24
N GLY A 74 -0.66 -6.59 -4.85
CA GLY A 74 0.46 -7.50 -5.07
C GLY A 74 1.54 -6.90 -5.97
N GLY A 75 1.15 -6.30 -7.09
CA GLY A 75 2.08 -5.66 -8.02
C GLY A 75 2.80 -4.46 -7.39
N VAL A 76 2.07 -3.56 -6.72
CA VAL A 76 2.66 -2.41 -6.02
C VAL A 76 3.62 -2.89 -4.92
N THR A 77 3.21 -3.87 -4.11
CA THR A 77 4.05 -4.40 -3.03
C THR A 77 5.33 -5.04 -3.57
N ALA A 78 5.23 -5.82 -4.65
CA ALA A 78 6.39 -6.46 -5.27
C ALA A 78 7.39 -5.44 -5.85
N LEU A 79 6.89 -4.42 -6.59
CA LEU A 79 7.75 -3.35 -7.12
C LEU A 79 8.33 -2.48 -6.00
N THR A 80 7.55 -2.15 -4.98
CA THR A 80 8.02 -1.38 -3.83
C THR A 80 9.11 -2.13 -3.06
N PHE A 81 8.94 -3.44 -2.88
CA PHE A 81 9.95 -4.28 -2.25
C PHE A 81 11.25 -4.31 -3.06
N SER A 82 11.17 -4.70 -4.33
CA SER A 82 12.36 -4.82 -5.16
C SER A 82 13.08 -3.48 -5.34
N GLY A 83 12.34 -2.40 -5.65
CA GLY A 83 12.89 -1.06 -5.78
C GLY A 83 13.47 -0.52 -4.46
N GLY A 84 12.78 -0.73 -3.35
CA GLY A 84 13.23 -0.28 -2.02
C GLY A 84 14.50 -1.00 -1.54
N VAL A 85 14.57 -2.32 -1.74
CA VAL A 85 15.77 -3.10 -1.42
C VAL A 85 16.96 -2.68 -2.29
N ILE A 86 16.76 -2.55 -3.61
CA ILE A 86 17.83 -2.10 -4.53
C ILE A 86 18.31 -0.70 -4.12
N LEU A 87 17.41 0.23 -3.90
CA LEU A 87 17.75 1.60 -3.50
C LEU A 87 18.49 1.64 -2.16
N ALA A 88 18.08 0.83 -1.18
CA ALA A 88 18.76 0.73 0.12
C ALA A 88 20.18 0.17 -0.02
N LEU A 89 20.37 -0.87 -0.84
CA LEU A 89 21.69 -1.44 -1.11
C LEU A 89 22.62 -0.44 -1.82
N LEU A 90 22.09 0.40 -2.72
CA LEU A 90 22.86 1.46 -3.36
C LEU A 90 23.24 2.55 -2.35
N LEU A 91 22.28 3.01 -1.54
CA LEU A 91 22.52 4.06 -0.55
C LEU A 91 23.46 3.62 0.59
N SER A 92 23.42 2.35 0.98
CA SER A 92 24.31 1.80 2.02
C SER A 92 25.80 1.85 1.65
N LYS A 93 26.13 1.91 0.34
CA LYS A 93 27.49 2.02 -0.16
C LYS A 93 28.02 3.47 -0.18
N ILE A 94 27.16 4.47 -0.04
CA ILE A 94 27.54 5.87 -0.12
C ILE A 94 28.04 6.33 1.24
N THR A 95 29.33 6.63 1.36
CA THR A 95 29.97 7.09 2.60
C THR A 95 30.01 8.61 2.72
N ARG A 96 30.26 9.32 1.61
CA ARG A 96 30.35 10.79 1.59
C ARG A 96 29.07 11.38 0.97
N GLY A 97 28.49 12.39 1.65
CA GLY A 97 27.25 13.01 1.16
C GLY A 97 25.99 12.16 1.28
N SER A 98 26.01 11.07 2.05
CA SER A 98 24.89 10.14 2.21
C SER A 98 23.57 10.82 2.57
N GLY A 99 23.58 11.88 3.38
CA GLY A 99 22.40 12.65 3.73
C GLY A 99 21.68 13.27 2.51
N ILE A 100 22.43 13.85 1.58
CA ILE A 100 21.88 14.46 0.36
C ILE A 100 21.20 13.38 -0.51
N PHE A 101 21.88 12.26 -0.75
CA PHE A 101 21.32 11.18 -1.56
C PHE A 101 20.10 10.54 -0.91
N ARG A 102 20.08 10.38 0.42
CA ARG A 102 18.92 9.91 1.17
C ARG A 102 17.75 10.89 1.06
N SER A 103 17.98 12.20 1.20
CA SER A 103 16.95 13.22 1.04
C SER A 103 16.37 13.24 -0.37
N LEU A 104 17.21 13.15 -1.41
CA LEU A 104 16.77 13.06 -2.80
C LEU A 104 15.96 11.77 -3.07
N ALA A 105 16.39 10.65 -2.51
CA ALA A 105 15.67 9.39 -2.64
C ALA A 105 14.27 9.46 -1.98
N MET A 106 14.10 10.27 -0.93
CA MET A 106 12.83 10.46 -0.22
C MET A 106 11.86 11.41 -0.94
N PHE A 107 12.28 12.09 -1.99
CA PHE A 107 11.47 13.11 -2.67
C PHE A 107 10.13 12.58 -3.16
N SER A 108 10.11 11.40 -3.77
CA SER A 108 8.86 10.82 -4.29
C SER A 108 7.84 10.49 -3.19
N TRP A 109 8.28 10.16 -1.99
CA TRP A 109 7.41 9.89 -0.84
C TRP A 109 6.67 11.14 -0.32
N ALA A 110 7.25 12.32 -0.52
CA ALA A 110 6.62 13.59 -0.15
C ALA A 110 5.50 14.01 -1.14
N VAL A 111 5.40 13.38 -2.30
CA VAL A 111 4.37 13.70 -3.31
C VAL A 111 3.02 13.09 -2.89
N PRO A 112 1.94 13.90 -2.79
CA PRO A 112 0.60 13.37 -2.55
C PRO A 112 0.18 12.37 -3.63
N LEU A 113 -0.41 11.24 -3.23
CA LEU A 113 -0.74 10.14 -4.16
C LEU A 113 -1.63 10.55 -5.33
N VAL A 114 -2.59 11.45 -5.10
CA VAL A 114 -3.46 11.99 -6.18
C VAL A 114 -2.65 12.78 -7.19
N ILE A 115 -1.71 13.61 -6.71
CA ILE A 115 -0.80 14.41 -7.58
C ILE A 115 0.12 13.47 -8.37
N SER A 116 0.68 12.45 -7.69
CA SER A 116 1.45 11.41 -8.38
C SER A 116 0.65 10.79 -9.52
N GLY A 117 -0.62 10.42 -9.27
CA GLY A 117 -1.46 9.84 -10.30
C GLY A 117 -1.67 10.76 -11.52
N PHE A 118 -1.96 12.04 -11.32
CA PHE A 118 -2.07 13.01 -12.42
C PHE A 118 -0.74 13.20 -13.15
N MET A 119 0.37 13.27 -12.43
CA MET A 119 1.71 13.39 -13.02
C MET A 119 2.05 12.19 -13.90
N TRP A 120 1.84 10.97 -13.40
CA TRP A 120 2.09 9.75 -14.17
C TRP A 120 1.10 9.58 -15.32
N ARG A 121 -0.15 10.02 -15.17
CA ARG A 121 -1.12 10.06 -16.27
C ARG A 121 -0.63 10.96 -17.41
N TRP A 122 -0.02 12.09 -17.09
CA TRP A 122 0.57 12.97 -18.10
C TRP A 122 1.84 12.35 -18.71
N ILE A 123 2.73 11.78 -17.91
CA ILE A 123 3.95 11.09 -18.38
C ILE A 123 3.62 9.98 -19.39
N PHE A 124 2.56 9.21 -19.12
CA PHE A 124 2.10 8.12 -19.97
C PHE A 124 1.14 8.51 -21.09
N ASN A 125 0.86 9.80 -21.27
CA ASN A 125 -0.01 10.26 -22.35
C ASN A 125 0.64 9.98 -23.72
N PRO A 126 -0.05 9.30 -24.66
CA PRO A 126 0.55 8.93 -25.94
C PRO A 126 0.92 10.14 -26.81
N ASN A 127 0.21 11.28 -26.68
CA ASN A 127 0.38 12.42 -27.58
C ASN A 127 1.42 13.44 -27.09
N VAL A 128 1.50 13.65 -25.77
CA VAL A 128 2.32 14.72 -25.15
C VAL A 128 3.21 14.21 -24.02
N GLY A 129 3.14 12.91 -23.69
CA GLY A 129 3.87 12.33 -22.57
C GLY A 129 5.30 11.97 -22.93
N ILE A 130 6.20 12.22 -22.00
CA ILE A 130 7.65 11.98 -22.21
C ILE A 130 8.01 10.49 -22.30
N PHE A 131 7.16 9.57 -21.85
CA PHE A 131 7.46 8.14 -21.84
C PHE A 131 7.54 7.57 -23.26
N SER A 132 6.49 7.77 -24.10
CA SER A 132 6.49 7.30 -25.48
C SER A 132 7.51 8.06 -26.33
N ASP A 133 7.66 9.37 -26.12
CA ASP A 133 8.65 10.21 -26.84
C ASP A 133 10.09 9.69 -26.57
N PHE A 134 10.42 9.40 -25.32
CA PHE A 134 11.73 8.83 -24.97
C PHE A 134 11.97 7.47 -25.66
N LEU A 135 10.98 6.55 -25.61
CA LEU A 135 11.11 5.22 -26.21
C LEU A 135 11.25 5.29 -27.74
N MET A 136 10.56 6.23 -28.41
CA MET A 136 10.70 6.47 -29.84
C MET A 136 12.09 7.03 -30.19
N LYS A 137 12.60 7.98 -29.39
CA LYS A 137 13.94 8.57 -29.62
C LYS A 137 15.08 7.57 -29.46
N VAL A 138 14.95 6.60 -28.56
CA VAL A 138 15.94 5.52 -28.42
C VAL A 138 15.70 4.35 -29.37
N GLY A 139 14.70 4.42 -30.26
CA GLY A 139 14.43 3.42 -31.29
C GLY A 139 13.77 2.13 -30.78
N LEU A 140 13.23 2.12 -29.56
CA LEU A 140 12.59 0.93 -28.97
C LEU A 140 11.15 0.72 -29.47
N ILE A 141 10.46 1.78 -29.89
CA ILE A 141 9.11 1.74 -30.45
C ILE A 141 9.01 2.66 -31.66
N SER A 142 8.13 2.34 -32.61
CA SER A 142 7.86 3.16 -33.81
C SER A 142 6.66 4.09 -33.64
N GLU A 143 5.74 3.76 -32.72
CA GLU A 143 4.50 4.53 -32.48
C GLU A 143 4.26 4.68 -30.97
N PRO A 144 3.54 5.75 -30.55
CA PRO A 144 3.22 5.96 -29.15
C PRO A 144 2.36 4.84 -28.56
N ILE A 145 2.66 4.43 -27.33
CA ILE A 145 1.92 3.36 -26.65
C ILE A 145 0.66 3.93 -25.98
N PRO A 146 -0.55 3.49 -26.36
CA PRO A 146 -1.80 3.95 -25.75
C PRO A 146 -2.06 3.20 -24.41
N ILE A 147 -1.28 3.52 -23.38
CA ILE A 147 -1.28 2.80 -22.09
C ILE A 147 -2.69 2.73 -21.49
N PHE A 148 -3.44 3.81 -21.49
CA PHE A 148 -4.78 3.86 -20.89
C PHE A 148 -5.90 3.28 -21.76
N SER A 149 -5.62 2.90 -23.01
CA SER A 149 -6.56 2.18 -23.86
C SER A 149 -6.40 0.67 -23.74
N ASN A 150 -5.28 0.20 -23.20
CA ASN A 150 -5.01 -1.22 -22.99
C ASN A 150 -5.27 -1.59 -21.53
N ARG A 151 -6.07 -2.65 -21.30
CA ARG A 151 -6.48 -3.11 -19.97
C ARG A 151 -5.31 -3.51 -19.06
N ILE A 152 -4.29 -4.17 -19.61
CA ILE A 152 -3.12 -4.63 -18.86
C ILE A 152 -2.18 -3.47 -18.59
N LEU A 153 -1.86 -2.68 -19.62
CA LEU A 153 -0.95 -1.55 -19.48
C LEU A 153 -1.49 -0.47 -18.53
N ALA A 154 -2.81 -0.23 -18.53
CA ALA A 154 -3.43 0.70 -17.58
C ALA A 154 -3.21 0.26 -16.13
N MET A 155 -3.39 -1.03 -15.82
CA MET A 155 -3.12 -1.58 -14.49
C MET A 155 -1.63 -1.48 -14.13
N LEU A 156 -0.73 -1.85 -15.05
CA LEU A 156 0.72 -1.75 -14.84
C LEU A 156 1.16 -0.29 -14.64
N GLY A 157 0.61 0.65 -15.40
CA GLY A 157 0.87 2.08 -15.23
C GLY A 157 0.48 2.58 -13.82
N CYS A 158 -0.69 2.18 -13.32
CA CYS A 158 -1.12 2.51 -11.96
C CYS A 158 -0.21 1.86 -10.91
N ILE A 159 0.23 0.60 -11.11
CA ILE A 159 1.15 -0.09 -10.21
C ILE A 159 2.50 0.62 -10.15
N VAL A 160 3.05 1.02 -11.30
CA VAL A 160 4.33 1.76 -11.37
C VAL A 160 4.23 3.11 -10.66
N ALA A 161 3.16 3.86 -10.91
CA ALA A 161 2.95 5.17 -10.32
C ALA A 161 2.84 5.13 -8.79
N ASP A 162 2.11 4.16 -8.24
CA ASP A 162 1.96 3.99 -6.79
C ASP A 162 3.25 3.45 -6.15
N ALA A 163 3.89 2.46 -6.77
CA ALA A 163 5.15 1.91 -6.29
C ALA A 163 6.26 2.97 -6.23
N TRP A 164 6.34 3.88 -7.22
CA TRP A 164 7.32 4.98 -7.24
C TRP A 164 7.24 5.86 -6.00
N VAL A 165 6.04 6.16 -5.52
CA VAL A 165 5.84 6.93 -4.28
C VAL A 165 6.27 6.12 -3.04
N ARG A 166 6.08 4.80 -3.04
CA ARG A 166 6.28 3.94 -1.85
C ARG A 166 7.69 3.36 -1.74
N ILE A 167 8.45 3.28 -2.83
CA ILE A 167 9.83 2.78 -2.85
C ILE A 167 10.71 3.40 -1.76
N PRO A 168 10.72 4.73 -1.53
CA PRO A 168 11.52 5.34 -0.47
C PRO A 168 11.17 4.86 0.93
N PHE A 169 9.89 4.65 1.21
CA PHE A 169 9.44 4.12 2.50
C PHE A 169 10.06 2.75 2.77
N MET A 170 9.98 1.84 1.80
CA MET A 170 10.60 0.51 1.90
C MET A 170 12.13 0.60 1.99
N CYS A 171 12.73 1.55 1.28
CA CYS A 171 14.16 1.81 1.34
C CYS A 171 14.63 2.17 2.75
N ILE A 172 13.89 3.01 3.49
CA ILE A 172 14.26 3.37 4.87
C ILE A 172 14.28 2.14 5.77
N PHE A 173 13.23 1.32 5.74
CA PHE A 173 13.17 0.10 6.55
C PHE A 173 14.33 -0.85 6.24
N THR A 174 14.60 -1.06 4.95
CA THR A 174 15.68 -1.91 4.49
C THR A 174 17.04 -1.35 4.88
N LEU A 175 17.24 -0.03 4.69
CA LEU A 175 18.51 0.65 5.00
C LEU A 175 18.80 0.61 6.50
N ALA A 176 17.81 0.87 7.35
CA ALA A 176 17.94 0.74 8.80
C ALA A 176 18.35 -0.68 9.21
N GLY A 177 17.76 -1.70 8.56
CA GLY A 177 18.17 -3.09 8.74
C GLY A 177 19.63 -3.33 8.32
N ILE A 178 20.06 -2.85 7.17
CA ILE A 178 21.42 -3.01 6.67
C ILE A 178 22.43 -2.31 7.60
N GLU A 179 22.13 -1.11 8.07
CA GLU A 179 23.00 -0.33 8.96
C GLU A 179 23.14 -0.94 10.36
N SER A 180 22.20 -1.79 10.79
CA SER A 180 22.28 -2.51 12.05
C SER A 180 23.23 -3.72 12.01
N ILE A 181 23.67 -4.16 10.83
CA ILE A 181 24.55 -5.32 10.68
C ILE A 181 26.00 -4.93 11.00
N PRO A 182 26.66 -5.61 11.95
CA PRO A 182 28.09 -5.37 12.24
C PRO A 182 28.97 -5.58 11.02
N ARG A 183 29.85 -4.63 10.72
CA ARG A 183 30.77 -4.69 9.56
C ARG A 183 31.67 -5.93 9.57
N GLN A 184 32.03 -6.42 10.74
CA GLN A 184 32.85 -7.63 10.95
C GLN A 184 32.27 -8.86 10.24
N LEU A 185 30.93 -8.98 10.14
CA LEU A 185 30.30 -10.09 9.42
C LEU A 185 30.56 -10.03 7.92
N TYR A 186 30.57 -8.84 7.34
CA TYR A 186 30.92 -8.67 5.93
C TYR A 186 32.41 -8.91 5.66
N ASP A 187 33.28 -8.54 6.59
CA ASP A 187 34.71 -8.76 6.47
C ASP A 187 35.05 -10.25 6.56
N ALA A 188 34.41 -11.00 7.48
CA ALA A 188 34.57 -12.45 7.60
C ALA A 188 34.22 -13.18 6.29
N VAL A 189 33.06 -12.82 5.70
CA VAL A 189 32.58 -13.47 4.46
C VAL A 189 33.45 -13.13 3.24
N LYS A 190 34.09 -11.95 3.23
CA LYS A 190 35.10 -11.63 2.19
C LYS A 190 36.33 -12.51 2.31
N VAL A 191 36.78 -12.82 3.53
CA VAL A 191 37.91 -13.75 3.76
C VAL A 191 37.54 -15.15 3.28
N ASP A 192 36.29 -15.59 3.46
CA ASP A 192 35.74 -16.85 2.97
C ASP A 192 35.55 -16.89 1.43
N GLY A 193 35.88 -15.79 0.72
CA GLY A 193 35.84 -15.72 -0.74
C GLY A 193 34.44 -15.51 -1.34
N ALA A 194 33.42 -15.15 -0.55
CA ALA A 194 32.09 -14.90 -1.10
C ALA A 194 32.04 -13.57 -1.86
N ASP A 195 31.32 -13.60 -2.97
CA ASP A 195 31.02 -12.41 -3.79
C ASP A 195 29.91 -11.54 -3.15
N CYS A 196 29.61 -10.41 -3.80
CA CYS A 196 28.55 -9.50 -3.32
C CYS A 196 27.17 -10.16 -3.23
N PHE A 197 26.84 -11.09 -4.13
CA PHE A 197 25.58 -11.81 -4.13
C PHE A 197 25.52 -12.84 -2.99
N GLY A 198 26.62 -13.54 -2.76
CA GLY A 198 26.78 -14.46 -1.63
C GLY A 198 26.63 -13.74 -0.30
N ALA A 199 27.28 -12.59 -0.10
CA ALA A 199 27.12 -11.76 1.09
C ALA A 199 25.66 -11.26 1.26
N PHE A 200 25.00 -10.84 0.18
CA PHE A 200 23.60 -10.45 0.23
C PHE A 200 22.70 -11.60 0.66
N ARG A 201 22.85 -12.78 0.05
CA ARG A 201 21.96 -13.92 0.28
C ARG A 201 22.13 -14.56 1.65
N HIS A 202 23.39 -14.63 2.16
CA HIS A 202 23.70 -15.40 3.38
C HIS A 202 23.84 -14.52 4.63
N ILE A 203 24.10 -13.22 4.49
CA ILE A 203 24.20 -12.29 5.63
C ILE A 203 23.12 -11.24 5.58
N THR A 204 23.08 -10.40 4.51
CA THR A 204 22.22 -9.24 4.49
C THR A 204 20.75 -9.64 4.58
N LEU A 205 20.26 -10.45 3.64
CA LEU A 205 18.85 -10.80 3.54
C LEU A 205 18.30 -11.53 4.79
N PRO A 206 19.01 -12.52 5.38
CA PRO A 206 18.55 -13.15 6.61
C PRO A 206 18.46 -12.19 7.81
N LEU A 207 19.45 -11.31 7.98
CA LEU A 207 19.52 -10.40 9.12
C LEU A 207 18.52 -9.24 9.02
N ILE A 208 18.25 -8.71 7.82
CA ILE A 208 17.26 -7.64 7.62
C ILE A 208 15.84 -8.15 7.47
N LYS A 209 15.64 -9.47 7.43
CA LYS A 209 14.36 -10.11 7.11
C LYS A 209 13.18 -9.52 7.89
N HIS A 210 13.30 -9.34 9.20
CA HIS A 210 12.22 -8.82 10.04
C HIS A 210 11.85 -7.38 9.67
N MET A 211 12.85 -6.50 9.46
CA MET A 211 12.61 -5.11 9.03
C MET A 211 11.91 -5.05 7.67
N VAL A 212 12.39 -5.86 6.72
CA VAL A 212 11.81 -5.98 5.39
C VAL A 212 10.35 -6.49 5.46
N LEU A 213 10.10 -7.53 6.26
CA LEU A 213 8.76 -8.09 6.44
C LEU A 213 7.80 -7.07 7.06
N VAL A 214 8.22 -6.29 8.05
CA VAL A 214 7.40 -5.20 8.61
C VAL A 214 7.08 -4.15 7.54
N GLY A 215 8.07 -3.70 6.77
CA GLY A 215 7.86 -2.77 5.65
C GLY A 215 6.88 -3.29 4.60
N LEU A 216 6.98 -4.58 4.25
CA LEU A 216 6.06 -5.27 3.33
C LEU A 216 4.64 -5.33 3.88
N LEU A 217 4.48 -5.69 5.15
CA LEU A 217 3.17 -5.73 5.81
C LEU A 217 2.49 -4.36 5.73
N ILE A 218 3.17 -3.32 6.17
CA ILE A 218 2.62 -1.95 6.17
C ILE A 218 2.28 -1.52 4.73
N THR A 219 3.17 -1.72 3.77
CA THR A 219 2.94 -1.35 2.37
C THR A 219 1.73 -2.07 1.79
N SER A 220 1.62 -3.39 1.97
CA SER A 220 0.51 -4.18 1.45
C SER A 220 -0.84 -3.78 2.06
N MET A 221 -0.90 -3.54 3.38
CA MET A 221 -2.12 -3.08 4.07
C MET A 221 -2.57 -1.70 3.57
N ILE A 222 -1.65 -0.76 3.39
CA ILE A 222 -1.98 0.58 2.87
C ILE A 222 -2.45 0.48 1.43
N THR A 223 -1.74 -0.27 0.58
CA THR A 223 -2.06 -0.39 -0.85
C THR A 223 -3.42 -1.06 -1.07
N PHE A 224 -3.80 -2.03 -0.24
CA PHE A 224 -5.09 -2.73 -0.36
C PHE A 224 -6.29 -1.77 -0.25
N ARG A 225 -6.18 -0.70 0.52
CA ARG A 225 -7.24 0.31 0.73
C ARG A 225 -7.06 1.59 -0.10
N THR A 226 -5.93 1.76 -0.79
CA THR A 226 -5.62 2.97 -1.57
C THR A 226 -6.56 3.08 -2.78
N ILE A 227 -7.02 4.30 -3.06
CA ILE A 227 -7.83 4.64 -4.24
C ILE A 227 -7.17 5.72 -5.10
N ASP A 228 -6.36 6.57 -4.50
CA ASP A 228 -5.89 7.86 -5.01
C ASP A 228 -5.30 7.78 -6.41
N VAL A 229 -4.30 6.90 -6.61
CA VAL A 229 -3.59 6.75 -7.89
C VAL A 229 -4.53 6.22 -8.97
N ILE A 230 -5.31 5.18 -8.66
CA ILE A 230 -6.25 4.60 -9.62
C ILE A 230 -7.34 5.60 -10.00
N PHE A 231 -7.89 6.33 -9.04
CA PHE A 231 -8.90 7.33 -9.29
C PHE A 231 -8.39 8.46 -10.18
N SER A 232 -7.21 9.01 -9.90
CA SER A 232 -6.61 10.11 -10.66
C SER A 232 -6.09 9.69 -12.04
N MET A 233 -5.61 8.45 -12.22
CA MET A 233 -5.09 7.98 -13.50
C MET A 233 -6.16 7.46 -14.44
N THR A 234 -7.04 6.58 -13.97
CA THR A 234 -7.92 5.76 -14.82
C THR A 234 -9.38 5.78 -14.40
N ALA A 235 -9.69 6.21 -13.16
CA ALA A 235 -11.04 6.13 -12.57
C ALA A 235 -11.67 4.71 -12.71
N GLY A 236 -10.84 3.66 -12.71
CA GLY A 236 -11.26 2.26 -12.85
C GLY A 236 -11.25 1.71 -14.28
N GLY A 237 -10.99 2.56 -15.30
CA GLY A 237 -10.95 2.18 -16.73
C GLY A 237 -9.62 1.58 -17.21
N PRO A 238 -9.56 1.18 -18.50
CA PRO A 238 -10.65 1.02 -19.44
C PRO A 238 -11.48 -0.24 -19.16
N GLY A 239 -12.80 -0.15 -19.36
CA GLY A 239 -13.68 -1.33 -19.20
C GLY A 239 -13.58 -2.04 -17.86
N ARG A 240 -13.41 -1.27 -16.76
CA ARG A 240 -13.25 -1.75 -15.37
C ARG A 240 -11.97 -2.58 -15.13
N SER A 241 -10.95 -2.44 -15.97
CA SER A 241 -9.70 -3.21 -15.83
C SER A 241 -8.89 -2.83 -14.58
N THR A 242 -9.05 -1.59 -14.10
CA THR A 242 -8.42 -1.08 -12.86
C THR A 242 -9.46 -0.81 -11.76
N TYR A 243 -10.64 -1.44 -11.84
CA TYR A 243 -11.73 -1.27 -10.88
C TYR A 243 -11.45 -2.05 -9.60
N ILE A 244 -10.82 -1.40 -8.64
CA ILE A 244 -10.47 -1.98 -7.33
C ILE A 244 -11.63 -1.88 -6.32
N LEU A 245 -11.53 -2.62 -5.23
CA LEU A 245 -12.56 -2.70 -4.19
C LEU A 245 -12.87 -1.33 -3.52
N SER A 246 -11.85 -0.47 -3.40
CA SER A 246 -12.05 0.89 -2.89
C SER A 246 -12.91 1.75 -3.82
N LEU A 247 -12.85 1.54 -5.15
CA LEU A 247 -13.76 2.17 -6.10
C LEU A 247 -15.18 1.63 -5.97
N TYR A 248 -15.35 0.32 -5.77
CA TYR A 248 -16.66 -0.28 -5.49
C TYR A 248 -17.30 0.35 -4.25
N LEU A 249 -16.51 0.53 -3.17
CA LEU A 249 -16.98 1.17 -1.94
C LEU A 249 -17.45 2.62 -2.20
N ILE A 250 -16.64 3.40 -2.90
CA ILE A 250 -16.97 4.80 -3.26
C ILE A 250 -18.22 4.86 -4.15
N GLU A 251 -18.36 3.93 -5.12
CA GLU A 251 -19.58 3.83 -5.96
C GLU A 251 -20.83 3.59 -5.10
N GLN A 252 -20.77 2.70 -4.08
CA GLN A 252 -21.90 2.49 -3.18
C GLN A 252 -22.25 3.74 -2.38
N LEU A 253 -21.25 4.45 -1.85
CA LEU A 253 -21.45 5.61 -0.98
C LEU A 253 -21.93 6.85 -1.74
N TRP A 254 -21.30 7.16 -2.88
CA TRP A 254 -21.44 8.45 -3.53
C TRP A 254 -22.33 8.41 -4.78
N LEU A 255 -22.30 7.34 -5.56
CA LEU A 255 -23.14 7.23 -6.75
C LEU A 255 -24.50 6.58 -6.46
N ARG A 256 -24.51 5.52 -5.65
CA ARG A 256 -25.74 4.82 -5.27
C ARG A 256 -26.37 5.36 -3.99
N VAL A 257 -25.66 6.23 -3.28
CA VAL A 257 -26.07 6.83 -1.99
C VAL A 257 -26.63 5.78 -1.03
N ASN A 258 -25.96 4.61 -0.99
CA ASN A 258 -26.32 3.49 -0.15
C ASN A 258 -25.25 3.28 0.93
N TYR A 259 -25.42 3.99 2.03
CA TYR A 259 -24.50 3.98 3.16
C TYR A 259 -24.45 2.62 3.86
N GLY A 260 -25.59 1.89 3.92
CA GLY A 260 -25.64 0.55 4.51
C GLY A 260 -24.75 -0.44 3.75
N THR A 261 -24.88 -0.49 2.42
CA THR A 261 -24.03 -1.36 1.57
C THR A 261 -22.58 -0.89 1.54
N GLY A 262 -22.34 0.44 1.50
CA GLY A 262 -21.00 1.00 1.59
C GLY A 262 -20.31 0.64 2.90
N SER A 263 -21.00 0.77 4.03
CA SER A 263 -20.49 0.37 5.35
C SER A 263 -20.20 -1.14 5.42
N ALA A 264 -21.10 -1.98 4.90
CA ALA A 264 -20.86 -3.42 4.85
C ALA A 264 -19.63 -3.79 3.98
N THR A 265 -19.42 -3.07 2.86
CA THR A 265 -18.19 -3.21 2.06
C THR A 265 -16.96 -2.83 2.87
N GLY A 266 -17.01 -1.71 3.60
CA GLY A 266 -15.93 -1.28 4.48
C GLY A 266 -15.61 -2.30 5.58
N VAL A 267 -16.62 -2.92 6.18
CA VAL A 267 -16.44 -4.00 7.18
C VAL A 267 -15.75 -5.21 6.54
N ILE A 268 -16.19 -5.64 5.34
CA ILE A 268 -15.54 -6.75 4.63
C ILE A 268 -14.08 -6.42 4.33
N MET A 269 -13.78 -5.19 3.85
CA MET A 269 -12.40 -4.75 3.62
C MET A 269 -11.57 -4.76 4.91
N LEU A 270 -12.12 -4.29 6.02
CA LEU A 270 -11.48 -4.31 7.33
C LEU A 270 -11.13 -5.74 7.74
N LEU A 271 -12.08 -6.68 7.62
CA LEU A 271 -11.86 -8.09 7.95
C LEU A 271 -10.80 -8.74 7.06
N LEU A 272 -10.81 -8.47 5.74
CA LEU A 272 -9.81 -8.98 4.81
C LEU A 272 -8.41 -8.48 5.15
N ILE A 273 -8.25 -7.18 5.41
CA ILE A 273 -6.95 -6.59 5.77
C ILE A 273 -6.47 -7.13 7.12
N SER A 274 -7.35 -7.20 8.12
CA SER A 274 -7.01 -7.71 9.46
C SER A 274 -6.63 -9.19 9.43
N SER A 275 -7.35 -10.00 8.65
CA SER A 275 -7.04 -11.43 8.47
C SER A 275 -5.69 -11.61 7.78
N PHE A 276 -5.43 -10.83 6.73
CA PHE A 276 -4.13 -10.84 6.05
C PHE A 276 -3.00 -10.43 7.00
N ALA A 277 -3.18 -9.34 7.77
CA ALA A 277 -2.20 -8.88 8.73
C ALA A 277 -1.96 -9.91 9.83
N GLY A 278 -3.02 -10.52 10.38
CA GLY A 278 -2.92 -11.55 11.40
C GLY A 278 -2.17 -12.79 10.92
N LEU A 279 -2.47 -13.29 9.72
CA LEU A 279 -1.75 -14.40 9.10
C LEU A 279 -0.27 -14.06 8.88
N TYR A 280 0.00 -12.85 8.39
CA TYR A 280 1.36 -12.39 8.13
C TYR A 280 2.19 -12.32 9.42
N VAL A 281 1.63 -11.73 10.49
CA VAL A 281 2.26 -11.67 11.82
C VAL A 281 2.49 -13.09 12.37
N TYR A 282 1.49 -13.98 12.27
CA TYR A 282 1.63 -15.36 12.70
C TYR A 282 2.81 -16.07 12.01
N PHE A 283 2.97 -15.91 10.69
CA PHE A 283 4.08 -16.54 9.97
C PHE A 283 5.45 -15.93 10.27
N ILE A 284 5.50 -14.63 10.61
CA ILE A 284 6.76 -14.00 11.03
C ILE A 284 7.23 -14.54 12.37
N PHE A 285 6.34 -14.60 13.37
CA PHE A 285 6.71 -14.93 14.75
C PHE A 285 6.68 -16.44 15.08
N LYS A 286 6.08 -17.28 14.23
CA LYS A 286 6.07 -18.75 14.44
C LYS A 286 7.44 -19.42 14.28
N LYS A 287 8.44 -18.75 13.70
CA LYS A 287 9.78 -19.32 13.43
C LYS A 287 10.83 -19.00 14.49
N GLU A 288 10.43 -18.42 15.62
CA GLU A 288 11.20 -18.34 16.85
C GLU A 288 10.69 -19.39 17.86
#